data_54f2c4741a5e030b1b349ac3fc02b1b1
#
_entry.id   54f2c4741a5e030b1b349ac3fc02b1b1
#
_cell.length_a   1.000
_cell.length_b   1.000
_cell.length_c   1.000
_cell.angle_alpha   90.00
_cell.angle_beta   90.00
_cell.angle_gamma   90.00
#
_symmetry.space_group_name_H-M   'P 1'
#
loop_
_entity.id
_entity.type
_entity.pdbx_description
1 polymer ?
#
loop_
_entity_poly.entity_id
_entity_poly.type
_entity_poly.pdbx_seq_one_letter_code
_entity_poly.pdbx_strand_id
1 'polypeptide(L)'
;MVIGADTFWPDVNGAARFTERLAAGLVQRGHDVHVVAPNQAYRSVKPRIEVIEGEAMTLHRLPSVRWAPHDWLRFIWPWRSKHYARKVLDEVRPDVVHIQSHIIIGRGLSRIAHQRGIPVIATNHVMAENILDHTTMPKFIDDIMLHLAWADAKRTFDLTRAVTTPTRRAADFLERTVDVEGVIPISCGIDRTQYTPVVAPREKNRIVFVGRLTAEKQVDVILRAMTKLDPALDVSFDIVGGGDQRKMLEGLTHQLGLQDRVTFHGRISDAELRGLLSRASLFVIASVAELQSIATMEAMASALPIVAADAVALPHLVHDGQNGYLFEPGNVAELAARLTDVLTADPAEYERMQRASLDGVAVHDINRTLDTFEALYRGEALPD
;
A
#
# COMPACT_ATOMS: atom_id res chain seq x y z
N MET A 1 -2.24 -3.84 23.38
CA MET A 1 -3.11 -3.19 22.37
C MET A 1 -3.67 -4.18 21.35
N VAL A 2 -4.73 -3.83 20.60
CA VAL A 2 -5.28 -4.68 19.53
C VAL A 2 -5.25 -3.93 18.21
N ILE A 3 -4.70 -4.56 17.17
CA ILE A 3 -4.74 -4.07 15.78
C ILE A 3 -5.71 -4.94 14.99
N GLY A 4 -6.72 -4.33 14.36
CA GLY A 4 -7.70 -5.03 13.51
C GLY A 4 -7.48 -4.75 12.04
N ALA A 5 -7.26 -5.79 11.22
CA ALA A 5 -6.99 -5.66 9.81
C ALA A 5 -7.82 -6.66 8.98
N ASP A 6 -8.50 -6.19 7.93
CA ASP A 6 -9.21 -7.05 7.00
C ASP A 6 -8.26 -7.71 5.97
N THR A 7 -7.02 -7.21 5.83
CA THR A 7 -5.92 -7.83 5.09
C THR A 7 -4.63 -7.79 5.93
N PHE A 8 -3.93 -8.90 6.02
CA PHE A 8 -2.69 -9.07 6.78
C PHE A 8 -1.93 -10.27 6.26
N TRP A 9 -0.65 -10.41 6.62
CA TRP A 9 0.17 -11.57 6.23
C TRP A 9 -0.65 -12.88 6.24
N PRO A 10 -0.59 -13.73 5.19
CA PRO A 10 0.28 -13.69 4.02
C PRO A 10 -0.29 -12.91 2.80
N ASP A 11 -1.29 -12.05 2.99
CA ASP A 11 -1.81 -11.21 1.92
C ASP A 11 -0.79 -10.11 1.57
N VAL A 12 -0.57 -9.85 0.28
CA VAL A 12 0.42 -8.87 -0.18
C VAL A 12 -0.28 -7.68 -0.81
N ASN A 13 -0.46 -6.63 -0.02
CA ASN A 13 -0.93 -5.32 -0.46
C ASN A 13 -0.40 -4.22 0.47
N GLY A 14 -0.54 -2.96 0.08
CA GLY A 14 -0.01 -1.82 0.85
C GLY A 14 -0.55 -1.73 2.27
N ALA A 15 -1.85 -1.99 2.49
CA ALA A 15 -2.46 -1.96 3.81
C ALA A 15 -1.92 -3.08 4.72
N ALA A 16 -1.75 -4.30 4.19
CA ALA A 16 -1.16 -5.42 4.92
C ALA A 16 0.29 -5.11 5.30
N ARG A 17 1.12 -4.66 4.36
CA ARG A 17 2.53 -4.31 4.60
C ARG A 17 2.68 -3.18 5.62
N PHE A 18 1.83 -2.15 5.55
CA PHE A 18 1.81 -1.11 6.56
C PHE A 18 1.47 -1.67 7.94
N THR A 19 0.41 -2.49 8.03
CA THR A 19 -0.02 -3.09 9.28
C THR A 19 1.05 -4.00 9.89
N GLU A 20 1.75 -4.78 9.08
CA GLU A 20 2.87 -5.64 9.49
C GLU A 20 4.00 -4.81 10.10
N ARG A 21 4.46 -3.78 9.38
CA ARG A 21 5.55 -2.88 9.83
C ARG A 21 5.17 -2.07 11.07
N LEU A 22 3.92 -1.56 11.12
CA LEU A 22 3.41 -0.86 12.29
C LEU A 22 3.38 -1.79 13.52
N ALA A 23 2.83 -3.00 13.37
CA ALA A 23 2.74 -3.96 14.47
C ALA A 23 4.13 -4.37 14.97
N ALA A 24 5.07 -4.68 14.07
CA ALA A 24 6.44 -5.02 14.42
C ALA A 24 7.17 -3.86 15.10
N GLY A 25 7.07 -2.65 14.58
CA GLY A 25 7.68 -1.46 15.20
C GLY A 25 7.14 -1.18 16.60
N LEU A 26 5.85 -1.40 16.84
CA LEU A 26 5.25 -1.27 18.17
C LEU A 26 5.73 -2.37 19.14
N VAL A 27 5.92 -3.61 18.66
CA VAL A 27 6.53 -4.67 19.47
C VAL A 27 7.97 -4.31 19.88
N GLN A 28 8.78 -3.80 18.93
CA GLN A 28 10.15 -3.33 19.20
C GLN A 28 10.20 -2.22 20.27
N ARG A 29 9.14 -1.41 20.35
CA ARG A 29 8.97 -0.35 21.36
C ARG A 29 8.39 -0.85 22.69
N GLY A 30 8.21 -2.16 22.84
CA GLY A 30 7.78 -2.80 24.10
C GLY A 30 6.27 -2.91 24.29
N HIS A 31 5.46 -2.65 23.24
CA HIS A 31 4.02 -2.88 23.30
C HIS A 31 3.67 -4.36 23.19
N ASP A 32 2.68 -4.80 23.98
CA ASP A 32 2.03 -6.11 23.79
C ASP A 32 0.99 -5.97 22.67
N VAL A 33 1.34 -6.50 21.49
CA VAL A 33 0.55 -6.34 20.26
C VAL A 33 -0.20 -7.62 19.89
N HIS A 34 -1.51 -7.51 19.83
CA HIS A 34 -2.42 -8.54 19.35
C HIS A 34 -3.02 -8.12 18.00
N VAL A 35 -2.85 -8.93 16.95
CA VAL A 35 -3.41 -8.64 15.62
C VAL A 35 -4.61 -9.54 15.36
N VAL A 36 -5.73 -8.93 14.94
CA VAL A 36 -6.96 -9.62 14.52
C VAL A 36 -7.06 -9.57 13.00
N ALA A 37 -6.96 -10.72 12.35
CA ALA A 37 -6.91 -10.82 10.90
C ALA A 37 -7.63 -12.06 10.36
N PRO A 38 -8.00 -12.11 9.05
CA PRO A 38 -8.57 -13.30 8.45
C PRO A 38 -7.62 -14.50 8.51
N ASN A 39 -8.17 -15.70 8.72
CA ASN A 39 -7.44 -16.95 8.54
C ASN A 39 -7.42 -17.32 7.06
N GLN A 40 -6.43 -18.08 6.61
CA GLN A 40 -6.36 -18.62 5.24
C GLN A 40 -7.37 -19.76 4.98
N ALA A 41 -8.11 -20.18 6.01
CA ALA A 41 -9.14 -21.22 5.91
C ALA A 41 -10.37 -20.89 6.76
N TYR A 42 -11.52 -21.43 6.37
CA TYR A 42 -12.76 -21.35 7.16
C TYR A 42 -12.73 -22.31 8.33
N ARG A 43 -11.81 -22.06 9.27
CA ARG A 43 -11.72 -22.78 10.54
C ARG A 43 -11.35 -21.84 11.67
N SER A 44 -11.88 -22.11 12.85
CA SER A 44 -11.44 -21.45 14.08
C SER A 44 -10.10 -22.02 14.52
N VAL A 45 -9.18 -21.15 14.88
CA VAL A 45 -7.91 -21.51 15.51
C VAL A 45 -7.75 -20.71 16.79
N LYS A 46 -7.02 -21.29 17.76
CA LYS A 46 -6.66 -20.54 18.97
C LYS A 46 -5.68 -19.42 18.60
N PRO A 47 -5.66 -18.33 19.37
CA PRO A 47 -4.60 -17.33 19.24
C PRO A 47 -3.22 -17.99 19.35
N ARG A 48 -2.28 -17.55 18.55
CA ARG A 48 -0.92 -18.10 18.54
C ARG A 48 0.08 -16.99 18.26
N ILE A 49 1.30 -17.19 18.72
CA ILE A 49 2.41 -16.32 18.37
C ILE A 49 2.87 -16.64 16.94
N GLU A 50 2.96 -15.61 16.12
CA GLU A 50 3.56 -15.67 14.78
C GLU A 50 4.68 -14.63 14.72
N VAL A 51 5.74 -14.91 13.94
CA VAL A 51 6.82 -13.96 13.69
C VAL A 51 6.51 -13.19 12.41
N ILE A 52 6.37 -11.88 12.52
CA ILE A 52 6.04 -10.95 11.43
C ILE A 52 7.07 -9.82 11.41
N GLU A 53 7.70 -9.57 10.27
CA GLU A 53 8.77 -8.56 10.15
C GLU A 53 9.88 -8.74 11.22
N GLY A 54 10.18 -9.99 11.57
CA GLY A 54 11.18 -10.35 12.58
C GLY A 54 10.70 -10.31 14.03
N GLU A 55 9.48 -9.84 14.33
CA GLU A 55 8.95 -9.66 15.67
C GLU A 55 7.85 -10.66 16.01
N ALA A 56 7.88 -11.16 17.25
CA ALA A 56 6.89 -12.11 17.76
C ALA A 56 5.66 -11.38 18.29
N MET A 57 4.47 -11.67 17.74
CA MET A 57 3.21 -11.07 18.17
C MET A 57 2.08 -12.08 18.20
N THR A 58 1.03 -11.81 18.97
CA THR A 58 -0.13 -12.71 19.09
C THR A 58 -1.14 -12.46 17.99
N LEU A 59 -1.42 -13.48 17.17
CA LEU A 59 -2.40 -13.42 16.09
C LEU A 59 -3.70 -14.15 16.44
N HIS A 60 -4.81 -13.43 16.32
CA HIS A 60 -6.18 -13.91 16.38
C HIS A 60 -6.72 -14.11 14.96
N ARG A 61 -6.49 -15.30 14.38
CA ARG A 61 -6.90 -15.65 13.02
C ARG A 61 -8.38 -16.04 12.97
N LEU A 62 -9.21 -15.21 12.35
CA LEU A 62 -10.66 -15.41 12.26
C LEU A 62 -11.04 -16.27 11.06
N PRO A 63 -12.01 -17.22 11.21
CA PRO A 63 -12.50 -18.01 10.09
C PRO A 63 -12.96 -17.14 8.93
N SER A 64 -12.38 -17.29 7.77
CA SER A 64 -12.68 -16.50 6.59
C SER A 64 -12.97 -17.35 5.37
N VAL A 65 -13.70 -16.78 4.43
CA VAL A 65 -13.97 -17.33 3.11
C VAL A 65 -13.30 -16.47 2.04
N ARG A 66 -12.93 -17.09 0.92
CA ARG A 66 -12.35 -16.40 -0.22
C ARG A 66 -13.45 -15.66 -0.98
N TRP A 67 -13.20 -14.44 -1.39
CA TRP A 67 -14.08 -13.71 -2.30
C TRP A 67 -13.85 -14.17 -3.73
N ALA A 68 -14.80 -14.86 -4.32
CA ALA A 68 -14.63 -15.58 -5.58
C ALA A 68 -14.07 -14.78 -6.78
N PRO A 69 -14.35 -13.47 -6.95
CA PRO A 69 -13.73 -12.68 -8.03
C PRO A 69 -12.24 -12.42 -7.81
N HIS A 70 -11.76 -12.44 -6.57
CA HIS A 70 -10.39 -12.03 -6.22
C HIS A 70 -9.67 -13.11 -5.41
N ASP A 71 -8.59 -13.63 -5.96
CA ASP A 71 -7.77 -14.67 -5.32
C ASP A 71 -7.10 -14.23 -4.01
N TRP A 72 -6.96 -12.93 -3.83
CA TRP A 72 -6.22 -12.31 -2.73
C TRP A 72 -7.12 -11.74 -1.63
N LEU A 73 -8.44 -11.56 -1.88
CA LEU A 73 -9.37 -10.99 -0.90
C LEU A 73 -10.08 -12.10 -0.13
N ARG A 74 -10.01 -12.01 1.17
CA ARG A 74 -10.74 -12.88 2.10
C ARG A 74 -11.61 -12.03 3.00
N PHE A 75 -12.75 -12.58 3.44
CA PHE A 75 -13.64 -11.89 4.36
C PHE A 75 -14.19 -12.85 5.43
N ILE A 76 -14.51 -12.29 6.58
CA ILE A 76 -15.30 -12.95 7.61
C ILE A 76 -16.77 -12.62 7.40
N TRP A 77 -17.67 -13.48 7.87
CA TRP A 77 -19.09 -13.20 7.79
C TRP A 77 -19.45 -11.95 8.60
N PRO A 78 -20.05 -10.90 8.00
CA PRO A 78 -20.29 -9.62 8.66
C PRO A 78 -21.08 -9.70 9.98
N TRP A 79 -22.06 -10.61 10.07
CA TRP A 79 -22.84 -10.83 11.29
C TRP A 79 -22.06 -11.46 12.44
N ARG A 80 -20.91 -12.08 12.17
CA ARG A 80 -20.01 -12.64 13.18
C ARG A 80 -18.99 -11.65 13.71
N SER A 81 -18.80 -10.50 13.06
CA SER A 81 -17.75 -9.54 13.41
C SER A 81 -17.83 -9.10 14.89
N LYS A 82 -19.01 -8.75 15.37
CA LYS A 82 -19.23 -8.37 16.77
C LYS A 82 -18.96 -9.51 17.77
N HIS A 83 -19.29 -10.75 17.40
CA HIS A 83 -19.02 -11.91 18.26
C HIS A 83 -17.52 -12.12 18.44
N TYR A 84 -16.75 -12.08 17.33
CA TYR A 84 -15.30 -12.19 17.39
C TYR A 84 -14.66 -11.02 18.11
N ALA A 85 -15.12 -9.80 17.86
CA ALA A 85 -14.63 -8.62 18.56
C ALA A 85 -14.82 -8.72 20.07
N ARG A 86 -16.01 -9.15 20.56
CA ARG A 86 -16.25 -9.38 21.99
C ARG A 86 -15.27 -10.37 22.56
N LYS A 87 -15.11 -11.53 21.91
CA LYS A 87 -14.21 -12.58 22.38
C LYS A 87 -12.78 -12.09 22.53
N VAL A 88 -12.24 -11.43 21.49
CA VAL A 88 -10.87 -10.91 21.51
C VAL A 88 -10.69 -9.83 22.59
N LEU A 89 -11.62 -8.86 22.67
CA LEU A 89 -11.51 -7.78 23.64
C LEU A 89 -11.75 -8.24 25.08
N ASP A 90 -12.49 -9.34 25.33
CA ASP A 90 -12.62 -9.96 26.64
C ASP A 90 -11.30 -10.66 27.06
N GLU A 91 -10.66 -11.33 26.12
CA GLU A 91 -9.42 -12.09 26.32
C GLU A 91 -8.23 -11.14 26.55
N VAL A 92 -8.09 -10.12 25.67
CA VAL A 92 -6.90 -9.25 25.64
C VAL A 92 -7.02 -8.06 26.60
N ARG A 93 -8.22 -7.49 26.78
CA ARG A 93 -8.46 -6.26 27.56
C ARG A 93 -7.49 -5.12 27.19
N PRO A 94 -7.46 -4.70 25.94
CA PRO A 94 -6.45 -3.74 25.45
C PRO A 94 -6.74 -2.32 25.96
N ASP A 95 -5.69 -1.52 26.10
CA ASP A 95 -5.77 -0.09 26.42
C ASP A 95 -6.25 0.73 25.21
N VAL A 96 -5.97 0.23 23.98
CA VAL A 96 -6.34 0.88 22.71
C VAL A 96 -6.60 -0.15 21.62
N VAL A 97 -7.52 0.20 20.71
CA VAL A 97 -7.79 -0.55 19.49
C VAL A 97 -7.41 0.31 18.29
N HIS A 98 -6.62 -0.23 17.37
CA HIS A 98 -6.31 0.42 16.10
C HIS A 98 -6.85 -0.41 14.93
N ILE A 99 -7.80 0.12 14.19
CA ILE A 99 -8.36 -0.54 13.00
C ILE A 99 -7.73 -0.02 11.72
N GLN A 100 -7.36 -0.94 10.82
CA GLN A 100 -6.72 -0.63 9.53
C GLN A 100 -7.71 -0.56 8.36
N SER A 101 -8.97 -0.78 8.65
CA SER A 101 -10.08 -0.58 7.72
C SER A 101 -11.40 -0.48 8.49
N HIS A 102 -12.40 0.09 7.86
CA HIS A 102 -13.77 0.21 8.40
C HIS A 102 -14.68 -0.96 8.01
N ILE A 103 -14.19 -1.94 7.20
CA ILE A 103 -15.05 -2.90 6.50
C ILE A 103 -15.71 -3.90 7.48
N ILE A 104 -15.07 -5.01 7.84
CA ILE A 104 -15.73 -6.05 8.64
C ILE A 104 -15.07 -6.21 10.02
N ILE A 105 -13.78 -6.49 10.07
CA ILE A 105 -13.04 -6.68 11.33
C ILE A 105 -13.00 -5.34 12.08
N GLY A 106 -12.59 -4.28 11.41
CA GLY A 106 -12.52 -2.95 12.00
C GLY A 106 -13.87 -2.47 12.51
N ARG A 107 -14.95 -2.62 11.72
CA ARG A 107 -16.31 -2.29 12.14
C ARG A 107 -16.74 -3.05 13.41
N GLY A 108 -16.41 -4.34 13.48
CA GLY A 108 -16.74 -5.16 14.65
C GLY A 108 -16.01 -4.70 15.90
N LEU A 109 -14.71 -4.47 15.78
CA LEU A 109 -13.84 -4.02 16.87
C LEU A 109 -14.23 -2.62 17.35
N SER A 110 -14.44 -1.65 16.45
CA SER A 110 -14.82 -0.28 16.80
C SER A 110 -16.11 -0.24 17.62
N ARG A 111 -17.13 -0.96 17.18
CA ARG A 111 -18.42 -0.98 17.88
C ARG A 111 -18.32 -1.55 19.30
N ILE A 112 -17.58 -2.64 19.48
CA ILE A 112 -17.45 -3.26 20.81
C ILE A 112 -16.47 -2.49 21.70
N ALA A 113 -15.37 -1.97 21.15
CA ALA A 113 -14.43 -1.12 21.88
C ALA A 113 -15.11 0.16 22.39
N HIS A 114 -15.85 0.86 21.52
CA HIS A 114 -16.62 2.05 21.89
C HIS A 114 -17.63 1.77 23.02
N GLN A 115 -18.37 0.65 22.96
CA GLN A 115 -19.31 0.24 24.03
C GLN A 115 -18.61 0.01 25.39
N ARG A 116 -17.31 -0.26 25.39
CA ARG A 116 -16.50 -0.50 26.58
C ARG A 116 -15.65 0.70 27.02
N GLY A 117 -15.78 1.82 26.33
CA GLY A 117 -14.95 3.00 26.59
C GLY A 117 -13.47 2.83 26.22
N ILE A 118 -13.14 1.81 25.41
CA ILE A 118 -11.78 1.60 24.91
C ILE A 118 -11.56 2.55 23.72
N PRO A 119 -10.50 3.39 23.74
CA PRO A 119 -10.21 4.31 22.65
C PRO A 119 -9.91 3.53 21.34
N VAL A 120 -10.45 4.05 20.24
CA VAL A 120 -10.26 3.48 18.90
C VAL A 120 -9.59 4.52 18.00
N ILE A 121 -8.53 4.11 17.31
CA ILE A 121 -7.95 4.86 16.19
C ILE A 121 -8.29 4.10 14.91
N ALA A 122 -8.63 4.82 13.83
CA ALA A 122 -8.89 4.22 12.53
C ALA A 122 -7.90 4.74 11.49
N THR A 123 -7.24 3.85 10.77
CA THR A 123 -6.51 4.21 9.54
C THR A 123 -7.28 3.72 8.33
N ASN A 124 -7.60 4.62 7.41
CA ASN A 124 -8.24 4.25 6.17
C ASN A 124 -7.21 3.99 5.06
N HIS A 125 -7.17 2.74 4.59
CA HIS A 125 -6.37 2.29 3.45
C HIS A 125 -7.24 1.89 2.24
N VAL A 126 -8.55 2.16 2.31
CA VAL A 126 -9.50 1.67 1.31
C VAL A 126 -10.09 2.83 0.55
N MET A 127 -10.08 2.71 -0.77
CA MET A 127 -10.95 3.47 -1.67
C MET A 127 -12.07 2.50 -2.09
N ALA A 128 -13.32 2.81 -1.75
CA ALA A 128 -14.44 1.93 -2.05
C ALA A 128 -14.64 1.78 -3.57
N GLU A 129 -14.28 2.80 -4.33
CA GLU A 129 -14.26 2.82 -5.79
C GLU A 129 -13.43 1.64 -6.34
N ASN A 130 -12.24 1.39 -5.78
CA ASN A 130 -11.36 0.30 -6.22
C ASN A 130 -11.94 -1.11 -5.96
N ILE A 131 -12.94 -1.23 -5.08
CA ILE A 131 -13.60 -2.51 -4.82
C ILE A 131 -14.75 -2.73 -5.81
N LEU A 132 -15.44 -1.67 -6.20
CA LEU A 132 -16.62 -1.71 -7.06
C LEU A 132 -16.30 -1.66 -8.55
N ASP A 133 -15.18 -1.08 -8.97
CA ASP A 133 -14.74 -1.03 -10.38
C ASP A 133 -14.60 -2.42 -11.04
N HIS A 134 -14.64 -3.49 -10.25
CA HIS A 134 -14.63 -4.87 -10.72
C HIS A 134 -16.01 -5.54 -10.76
N THR A 135 -17.09 -4.79 -10.49
CA THR A 135 -18.45 -5.32 -10.63
C THR A 135 -18.95 -5.12 -12.05
N THR A 136 -19.66 -6.11 -12.57
CA THR A 136 -20.35 -6.02 -13.87
C THR A 136 -21.79 -5.51 -13.72
N MET A 137 -22.09 -4.81 -12.62
CA MET A 137 -23.44 -4.33 -12.32
C MET A 137 -23.75 -3.04 -13.08
N PRO A 138 -25.04 -2.73 -13.29
CA PRO A 138 -25.45 -1.44 -13.82
C PRO A 138 -24.98 -0.29 -12.92
N LYS A 139 -24.47 0.79 -13.53
CA LYS A 139 -23.85 1.92 -12.82
C LYS A 139 -24.70 2.50 -11.67
N PHE A 140 -26.03 2.54 -11.81
CA PHE A 140 -26.91 3.03 -10.74
C PHE A 140 -26.91 2.14 -9.48
N ILE A 141 -26.63 0.83 -9.64
CA ILE A 141 -26.50 -0.11 -8.51
C ILE A 141 -25.15 0.12 -7.83
N ASP A 142 -24.09 0.30 -8.60
CA ASP A 142 -22.76 0.61 -8.07
C ASP A 142 -22.78 1.92 -7.28
N ASP A 143 -23.45 2.97 -7.78
CA ASP A 143 -23.59 4.26 -7.07
C ASP A 143 -24.32 4.11 -5.73
N ILE A 144 -25.39 3.31 -5.69
CA ILE A 144 -26.13 3.03 -4.44
C ILE A 144 -25.24 2.23 -3.46
N MET A 145 -24.55 1.20 -3.94
CA MET A 145 -23.68 0.39 -3.11
C MET A 145 -22.51 1.20 -2.56
N LEU A 146 -21.94 2.07 -3.38
CA LEU A 146 -20.89 2.99 -2.97
C LEU A 146 -21.37 3.94 -1.87
N HIS A 147 -22.53 4.56 -2.06
CA HIS A 147 -23.13 5.42 -1.04
C HIS A 147 -23.39 4.68 0.29
N LEU A 148 -23.92 3.46 0.24
CA LEU A 148 -24.15 2.64 1.43
C LEU A 148 -22.83 2.24 2.11
N ALA A 149 -21.80 1.92 1.33
CA ALA A 149 -20.47 1.58 1.85
C ALA A 149 -19.84 2.77 2.60
N TRP A 150 -19.92 3.97 2.02
CA TRP A 150 -19.41 5.19 2.67
C TRP A 150 -20.24 5.61 3.88
N ALA A 151 -21.56 5.42 3.85
CA ALA A 151 -22.40 5.64 5.01
C ALA A 151 -22.10 4.67 6.18
N ASP A 152 -21.72 3.41 5.89
CA ASP A 152 -21.29 2.47 6.93
C ASP A 152 -19.86 2.80 7.43
N ALA A 153 -19.01 3.32 6.55
CA ALA A 153 -17.68 3.85 6.91
C ALA A 153 -17.83 5.01 7.92
N LYS A 154 -18.68 6.00 7.61
CA LYS A 154 -18.95 7.12 8.51
C LYS A 154 -19.38 6.64 9.90
N ARG A 155 -20.35 5.74 9.97
CA ARG A 155 -20.81 5.17 11.26
C ARG A 155 -19.70 4.46 12.04
N THR A 156 -18.67 3.97 11.35
CA THR A 156 -17.51 3.34 12.00
C THR A 156 -16.54 4.39 12.48
N PHE A 157 -16.26 5.42 11.65
CA PHE A 157 -15.37 6.52 12.00
C PHE A 157 -15.91 7.41 13.12
N ASP A 158 -17.23 7.64 13.17
CA ASP A 158 -17.89 8.37 14.27
C ASP A 158 -17.71 7.71 15.65
N LEU A 159 -17.27 6.45 15.71
CA LEU A 159 -16.96 5.72 16.95
C LEU A 159 -15.49 5.83 17.34
N THR A 160 -14.66 6.51 16.57
CA THR A 160 -13.21 6.56 16.78
C THR A 160 -12.78 7.89 17.40
N ARG A 161 -11.65 7.86 18.11
CA ARG A 161 -11.01 9.07 18.67
C ARG A 161 -10.34 9.89 17.56
N ALA A 162 -9.77 9.20 16.57
CA ALA A 162 -9.12 9.82 15.44
C ALA A 162 -9.25 8.93 14.20
N VAL A 163 -9.38 9.58 13.05
CA VAL A 163 -9.33 8.95 11.73
C VAL A 163 -8.05 9.41 11.05
N THR A 164 -7.29 8.48 10.52
CA THR A 164 -6.04 8.75 9.82
C THR A 164 -6.04 8.19 8.41
N THR A 165 -5.19 8.71 7.55
CA THR A 165 -4.96 8.20 6.19
C THR A 165 -3.54 8.55 5.75
N PRO A 166 -2.95 7.86 4.76
CA PRO A 166 -1.51 7.99 4.49
C PRO A 166 -1.04 9.35 3.98
N THR A 167 -1.91 10.15 3.32
CA THR A 167 -1.52 11.42 2.72
C THR A 167 -2.59 12.49 2.94
N ARG A 168 -2.22 13.79 2.84
CA ARG A 168 -3.19 14.89 2.90
C ARG A 168 -4.24 14.81 1.78
N ARG A 169 -3.86 14.44 0.55
CA ARG A 169 -4.81 14.23 -0.55
C ARG A 169 -5.83 13.13 -0.24
N ALA A 170 -5.37 12.03 0.38
CA ALA A 170 -6.26 10.96 0.81
C ALA A 170 -7.17 11.40 1.96
N ALA A 171 -6.69 12.26 2.86
CA ALA A 171 -7.50 12.86 3.91
C ALA A 171 -8.58 13.78 3.33
N ASP A 172 -8.20 14.69 2.42
CA ASP A 172 -9.16 15.59 1.74
C ASP A 172 -10.22 14.82 0.95
N PHE A 173 -9.83 13.70 0.34
CA PHE A 173 -10.77 12.81 -0.33
C PHE A 173 -11.75 12.18 0.67
N LEU A 174 -11.25 11.65 1.77
CA LEU A 174 -12.07 10.98 2.79
C LEU A 174 -13.02 12.00 3.46
N GLU A 175 -12.54 13.18 3.82
CA GLU A 175 -13.34 14.25 4.41
C GLU A 175 -14.51 14.63 3.49
N ARG A 176 -14.26 14.80 2.18
CA ARG A 176 -15.32 15.14 1.22
C ARG A 176 -16.30 14.00 0.94
N THR A 177 -15.82 12.76 0.92
CA THR A 177 -16.63 11.61 0.49
C THR A 177 -17.47 11.06 1.62
N VAL A 178 -16.95 11.09 2.85
CA VAL A 178 -17.56 10.44 4.03
C VAL A 178 -18.18 11.45 5.00
N ASP A 179 -17.94 12.75 4.78
CA ASP A 179 -18.38 13.80 5.70
C ASP A 179 -17.85 13.56 7.13
N VAL A 180 -16.54 13.35 7.23
CA VAL A 180 -15.76 13.28 8.48
C VAL A 180 -14.80 14.45 8.50
N GLU A 181 -14.62 15.09 9.63
CA GLU A 181 -13.73 16.23 9.78
C GLU A 181 -12.45 15.83 10.53
N GLY A 182 -11.36 16.54 10.27
CA GLY A 182 -10.13 16.44 11.03
C GLY A 182 -9.38 15.11 10.78
N VAL A 183 -9.45 14.59 9.56
CA VAL A 183 -8.68 13.41 9.16
C VAL A 183 -7.18 13.73 9.17
N ILE A 184 -6.41 12.96 9.91
CA ILE A 184 -5.00 13.20 10.14
C ILE A 184 -4.17 12.44 9.11
N PRO A 185 -3.36 13.13 8.27
CA PRO A 185 -2.46 12.47 7.35
C PRO A 185 -1.23 11.95 8.11
N ILE A 186 -1.04 10.62 8.13
CA ILE A 186 0.13 9.98 8.72
C ILE A 186 0.72 9.04 7.68
N SER A 187 1.95 9.31 7.24
CA SER A 187 2.65 8.46 6.28
C SER A 187 2.70 7.01 6.74
N CYS A 188 2.64 6.06 5.81
CA CYS A 188 2.89 4.65 6.11
C CYS A 188 4.31 4.39 6.66
N GLY A 189 5.22 5.31 6.45
CA GLY A 189 6.60 5.19 6.89
C GLY A 189 7.41 4.14 6.15
N ILE A 190 8.71 4.33 6.14
CA ILE A 190 9.66 3.37 5.63
C ILE A 190 10.91 3.33 6.52
N ASP A 191 11.41 2.15 6.79
CA ASP A 191 12.71 1.96 7.41
C ASP A 191 13.80 2.03 6.33
N ARG A 192 14.39 3.21 6.17
CA ARG A 192 15.43 3.46 5.17
C ARG A 192 16.72 2.67 5.46
N THR A 193 16.95 2.25 6.69
CA THR A 193 18.15 1.49 7.06
C THR A 193 18.21 0.10 6.43
N GLN A 194 17.07 -0.40 5.98
CA GLN A 194 16.97 -1.69 5.29
C GLN A 194 17.40 -1.62 3.82
N TYR A 195 17.59 -0.41 3.26
CA TYR A 195 17.95 -0.21 1.86
C TYR A 195 19.39 0.27 1.74
N THR A 196 20.09 -0.21 0.71
CA THR A 196 21.45 0.25 0.39
C THR A 196 21.38 1.15 -0.83
N PRO A 197 21.28 2.48 -0.64
CA PRO A 197 21.21 3.40 -1.76
C PRO A 197 22.53 3.40 -2.55
N VAL A 198 22.42 3.38 -3.86
CA VAL A 198 23.57 3.51 -4.75
C VAL A 198 23.41 4.79 -5.56
N VAL A 199 24.17 5.82 -5.23
CA VAL A 199 24.20 7.09 -5.96
C VAL A 199 25.36 7.05 -6.95
N ALA A 200 25.06 6.55 -8.15
CA ALA A 200 26.01 6.42 -9.26
C ALA A 200 25.27 6.16 -10.57
N PRO A 201 25.87 6.41 -11.73
CA PRO A 201 25.37 5.93 -13.01
C PRO A 201 25.18 4.41 -13.01
N ARG A 202 24.21 3.92 -13.76
CA ARG A 202 23.93 2.49 -13.89
C ARG A 202 24.59 1.92 -15.14
N GLU A 203 25.13 0.72 -15.02
CA GLU A 203 25.78 0.04 -16.17
C GLU A 203 24.76 -0.45 -17.21
N LYS A 204 23.52 -0.74 -16.79
CA LYS A 204 22.45 -1.27 -17.65
C LYS A 204 21.15 -0.50 -17.44
N ASN A 205 20.44 -0.27 -18.52
CA ASN A 205 19.11 0.35 -18.48
C ASN A 205 18.06 -0.67 -18.02
N ARG A 206 17.79 -0.67 -16.72
CA ARG A 206 16.86 -1.59 -16.08
C ARG A 206 15.72 -0.80 -15.41
N ILE A 207 14.51 -0.99 -15.91
CA ILE A 207 13.28 -0.43 -15.33
C ILE A 207 12.71 -1.45 -14.36
N VAL A 208 12.14 -1.01 -13.26
CA VAL A 208 11.47 -1.88 -12.29
C VAL A 208 10.07 -1.36 -11.94
N PHE A 209 9.13 -2.27 -11.83
CA PHE A 209 7.80 -2.06 -11.25
C PHE A 209 7.60 -3.05 -10.10
N VAL A 210 7.00 -2.57 -9.01
CA VAL A 210 6.63 -3.40 -7.85
C VAL A 210 5.20 -3.13 -7.47
N GLY A 211 4.36 -4.16 -7.48
CA GLY A 211 2.96 -4.01 -7.11
C GLY A 211 2.07 -5.20 -7.47
N ARG A 212 0.80 -5.12 -7.10
CA ARG A 212 -0.20 -6.08 -7.58
C ARG A 212 -0.41 -5.87 -9.09
N LEU A 213 -0.62 -6.96 -9.81
CA LEU A 213 -0.96 -6.91 -11.23
C LEU A 213 -2.49 -6.87 -11.40
N THR A 214 -3.06 -5.70 -11.18
CA THR A 214 -4.49 -5.37 -11.24
C THR A 214 -4.70 -4.22 -12.23
N ALA A 215 -5.93 -4.02 -12.68
CA ALA A 215 -6.23 -3.06 -13.77
C ALA A 215 -5.81 -1.63 -13.41
N GLU A 216 -6.02 -1.19 -12.17
CA GLU A 216 -5.67 0.15 -11.71
C GLU A 216 -4.16 0.43 -11.70
N LYS A 217 -3.31 -0.59 -11.77
CA LYS A 217 -1.85 -0.43 -11.85
C LYS A 217 -1.34 -0.14 -13.26
N GLN A 218 -2.18 -0.32 -14.27
CA GLN A 218 -1.91 0.02 -15.68
C GLN A 218 -0.53 -0.44 -16.19
N VAL A 219 -0.12 -1.66 -15.82
CA VAL A 219 1.17 -2.23 -16.28
C VAL A 219 1.19 -2.42 -17.79
N ASP A 220 0.04 -2.59 -18.43
CA ASP A 220 -0.11 -2.63 -19.89
C ASP A 220 0.31 -1.32 -20.57
N VAL A 221 0.08 -0.17 -19.93
CA VAL A 221 0.55 1.15 -20.40
C VAL A 221 2.08 1.18 -20.41
N ILE A 222 2.73 0.63 -19.37
CA ILE A 222 4.19 0.54 -19.29
C ILE A 222 4.73 -0.38 -20.41
N LEU A 223 4.13 -1.56 -20.60
CA LEU A 223 4.53 -2.49 -21.68
C LEU A 223 4.41 -1.84 -23.06
N ARG A 224 3.34 -1.07 -23.33
CA ARG A 224 3.19 -0.33 -24.58
C ARG A 224 4.21 0.79 -24.72
N ALA A 225 4.57 1.49 -23.62
CA ALA A 225 5.61 2.51 -23.65
C ALA A 225 6.98 1.92 -23.98
N MET A 226 7.30 0.71 -23.47
CA MET A 226 8.53 -0.01 -23.78
C MET A 226 8.75 -0.22 -25.29
N THR A 227 7.68 -0.36 -26.10
CA THR A 227 7.81 -0.52 -27.57
C THR A 227 8.20 0.78 -28.28
N LYS A 228 8.10 1.91 -27.61
CA LYS A 228 8.43 3.24 -28.16
C LYS A 228 9.83 3.71 -27.79
N LEU A 229 10.51 3.00 -26.89
CA LEU A 229 11.89 3.31 -26.53
C LEU A 229 12.84 2.95 -27.67
N ASP A 230 13.90 3.75 -27.85
CA ASP A 230 14.96 3.45 -28.81
C ASP A 230 15.58 2.09 -28.48
N PRO A 231 15.60 1.14 -29.41
CA PRO A 231 16.23 -0.16 -29.22
C PRO A 231 17.72 -0.09 -28.82
N ALA A 232 18.41 0.98 -29.21
CA ALA A 232 19.81 1.19 -28.86
C ALA A 232 20.04 1.40 -27.36
N LEU A 233 19.00 1.76 -26.61
CA LEU A 233 19.07 1.89 -25.15
C LEU A 233 19.15 0.54 -24.42
N ASP A 234 18.91 -0.58 -25.08
CA ASP A 234 18.92 -1.95 -24.52
C ASP A 234 18.22 -2.05 -23.15
N VAL A 235 16.98 -1.59 -23.11
CA VAL A 235 16.21 -1.49 -21.86
C VAL A 235 15.57 -2.81 -21.49
N SER A 236 15.77 -3.29 -20.26
CA SER A 236 15.03 -4.40 -19.65
C SER A 236 13.98 -3.91 -18.64
N PHE A 237 12.93 -4.69 -18.43
CA PHE A 237 11.85 -4.36 -17.50
C PHE A 237 11.56 -5.53 -16.56
N ASP A 238 11.74 -5.30 -15.28
CA ASP A 238 11.46 -6.25 -14.20
C ASP A 238 10.11 -5.94 -13.55
N ILE A 239 9.18 -6.89 -13.56
CA ILE A 239 7.85 -6.80 -12.97
C ILE A 239 7.78 -7.70 -11.74
N VAL A 240 7.70 -7.07 -10.56
CA VAL A 240 7.60 -7.78 -9.29
C VAL A 240 6.17 -7.71 -8.75
N GLY A 241 5.61 -8.87 -8.47
CA GLY A 241 4.28 -9.04 -7.91
C GLY A 241 3.42 -10.03 -8.66
N GLY A 242 2.20 -10.20 -8.20
CA GLY A 242 1.19 -11.07 -8.80
C GLY A 242 -0.18 -10.41 -8.79
N GLY A 243 -1.12 -10.97 -9.49
CA GLY A 243 -2.49 -10.45 -9.59
C GLY A 243 -3.26 -11.09 -10.73
N ASP A 244 -4.52 -10.75 -10.83
CA ASP A 244 -5.48 -11.29 -11.81
C ASP A 244 -5.14 -10.93 -13.26
N GLN A 245 -4.43 -9.81 -13.47
CA GLN A 245 -4.00 -9.35 -14.80
C GLN A 245 -2.73 -10.05 -15.32
N ARG A 246 -2.06 -10.88 -14.50
CA ARG A 246 -0.76 -11.46 -14.86
C ARG A 246 -0.80 -12.18 -16.22
N LYS A 247 -1.78 -13.07 -16.45
CA LYS A 247 -1.87 -13.82 -17.71
C LYS A 247 -2.10 -12.92 -18.92
N MET A 248 -2.93 -11.89 -18.77
CA MET A 248 -3.17 -10.91 -19.81
C MET A 248 -1.90 -10.12 -20.13
N LEU A 249 -1.15 -9.69 -19.12
CA LEU A 249 0.10 -8.95 -19.29
C LEU A 249 1.21 -9.80 -19.92
N GLU A 250 1.34 -11.07 -19.53
CA GLU A 250 2.26 -12.02 -20.19
C GLU A 250 1.90 -12.21 -21.67
N GLY A 251 0.60 -12.36 -21.99
CA GLY A 251 0.12 -12.43 -23.38
C GLY A 251 0.40 -11.15 -24.16
N LEU A 252 0.18 -9.99 -23.57
CA LEU A 252 0.50 -8.69 -24.16
C LEU A 252 1.99 -8.53 -24.43
N THR A 253 2.84 -8.97 -23.50
CA THR A 253 4.31 -8.96 -23.66
C THR A 253 4.73 -9.73 -24.92
N HIS A 254 4.17 -10.92 -25.13
CA HIS A 254 4.41 -11.69 -26.38
C HIS A 254 3.90 -11.00 -27.62
N GLN A 255 2.67 -10.43 -27.58
CA GLN A 255 2.10 -9.71 -28.71
C GLN A 255 2.92 -8.49 -29.11
N LEU A 256 3.57 -7.84 -28.15
CA LEU A 256 4.43 -6.67 -28.36
C LEU A 256 5.89 -7.03 -28.70
N GLY A 257 6.27 -8.32 -28.74
CA GLY A 257 7.63 -8.76 -29.03
C GLY A 257 8.64 -8.42 -27.92
N LEU A 258 8.19 -8.33 -26.65
CA LEU A 258 9.01 -7.91 -25.52
C LEU A 258 9.46 -9.07 -24.61
N GLN A 259 9.23 -10.34 -25.00
CA GLN A 259 9.49 -11.52 -24.16
C GLN A 259 10.94 -11.64 -23.70
N ASP A 260 11.90 -11.14 -24.47
CA ASP A 260 13.33 -11.19 -24.13
C ASP A 260 13.81 -9.99 -23.29
N ARG A 261 12.92 -8.99 -23.10
CA ARG A 261 13.21 -7.74 -22.39
C ARG A 261 12.39 -7.58 -21.11
N VAL A 262 11.36 -8.38 -20.89
CA VAL A 262 10.45 -8.27 -19.74
C VAL A 262 10.50 -9.55 -18.91
N THR A 263 10.72 -9.39 -17.61
CA THR A 263 10.77 -10.50 -16.65
C THR A 263 9.68 -10.36 -15.60
N PHE A 264 8.80 -11.35 -15.50
CA PHE A 264 7.77 -11.45 -14.45
C PHE A 264 8.28 -12.30 -13.29
N HIS A 265 8.76 -11.67 -12.24
CA HIS A 265 9.33 -12.36 -11.07
C HIS A 265 8.28 -13.03 -10.18
N GLY A 266 7.01 -12.59 -10.26
CA GLY A 266 6.02 -13.00 -9.28
C GLY A 266 6.31 -12.41 -7.89
N ARG A 267 5.96 -13.16 -6.84
CA ARG A 267 6.28 -12.77 -5.46
C ARG A 267 7.71 -13.18 -5.14
N ILE A 268 8.50 -12.28 -4.68
CA ILE A 268 9.88 -12.49 -4.24
C ILE A 268 10.05 -12.06 -2.78
N SER A 269 11.12 -12.47 -2.14
CA SER A 269 11.47 -12.04 -0.79
C SER A 269 11.91 -10.57 -0.76
N ASP A 270 11.83 -9.95 0.41
CA ASP A 270 12.26 -8.56 0.58
C ASP A 270 13.76 -8.38 0.31
N ALA A 271 14.58 -9.40 0.60
CA ALA A 271 16.01 -9.38 0.27
C ALA A 271 16.25 -9.37 -1.26
N GLU A 272 15.51 -10.21 -2.01
CA GLU A 272 15.55 -10.23 -3.46
C GLU A 272 15.05 -8.91 -4.06
N LEU A 273 13.96 -8.35 -3.51
CA LEU A 273 13.42 -7.06 -3.92
C LEU A 273 14.45 -5.94 -3.73
N ARG A 274 15.06 -5.83 -2.55
CA ARG A 274 16.12 -4.84 -2.29
C ARG A 274 17.31 -5.00 -3.24
N GLY A 275 17.71 -6.25 -3.50
CA GLY A 275 18.77 -6.55 -4.46
C GLY A 275 18.40 -6.17 -5.91
N LEU A 276 17.12 -6.23 -6.27
CA LEU A 276 16.65 -5.82 -7.59
C LEU A 276 16.60 -4.29 -7.69
N LEU A 277 16.05 -3.60 -6.68
CA LEU A 277 16.01 -2.14 -6.60
C LEU A 277 17.43 -1.53 -6.65
N SER A 278 18.40 -2.12 -5.96
CA SER A 278 19.80 -1.61 -5.96
C SER A 278 20.46 -1.66 -7.33
N ARG A 279 20.00 -2.51 -8.25
CA ARG A 279 20.54 -2.67 -9.62
C ARG A 279 19.69 -2.00 -10.69
N ALA A 280 18.49 -1.52 -10.35
CA ALA A 280 17.61 -0.83 -11.28
C ALA A 280 18.16 0.57 -11.64
N SER A 281 17.75 1.08 -12.80
CA SER A 281 18.08 2.44 -13.24
C SER A 281 16.96 3.42 -12.88
N LEU A 282 15.71 2.98 -12.92
CA LEU A 282 14.55 3.77 -12.51
C LEU A 282 13.41 2.86 -12.05
N PHE A 283 12.53 3.43 -11.28
CA PHE A 283 11.26 2.83 -10.89
C PHE A 283 10.11 3.47 -11.67
N VAL A 284 9.21 2.65 -12.19
CA VAL A 284 8.02 3.14 -12.92
C VAL A 284 6.74 2.70 -12.25
N ILE A 285 5.76 3.60 -12.15
CA ILE A 285 4.43 3.29 -11.64
C ILE A 285 3.36 4.06 -12.41
N ALA A 286 2.49 3.34 -13.11
CA ALA A 286 1.41 3.90 -13.90
C ALA A 286 0.05 3.87 -13.17
N SER A 287 0.05 3.62 -11.85
CA SER A 287 -1.15 3.43 -11.06
C SER A 287 -2.03 4.68 -11.01
N VAL A 288 -3.33 4.50 -11.15
CA VAL A 288 -4.33 5.57 -11.03
C VAL A 288 -5.06 5.57 -9.68
N ALA A 289 -4.67 4.67 -8.76
CA ALA A 289 -5.34 4.49 -7.47
C ALA A 289 -4.35 4.14 -6.36
N GLU A 290 -3.66 5.16 -5.87
CA GLU A 290 -2.74 5.06 -4.73
C GLU A 290 -3.14 6.03 -3.62
N LEU A 291 -3.30 5.55 -2.38
CA LEU A 291 -3.40 6.42 -1.21
C LEU A 291 -2.04 6.89 -0.72
N GLN A 292 -1.04 6.00 -0.79
CA GLN A 292 0.40 6.23 -0.73
C GLN A 292 1.10 4.99 -1.27
N SER A 293 2.09 5.15 -2.14
CA SER A 293 2.80 4.01 -2.71
C SER A 293 4.01 3.64 -1.88
N ILE A 294 3.90 2.57 -1.07
CA ILE A 294 5.04 2.03 -0.30
C ILE A 294 6.16 1.61 -1.27
N ALA A 295 5.83 0.97 -2.39
CA ALA A 295 6.81 0.54 -3.38
C ALA A 295 7.61 1.72 -3.98
N THR A 296 6.95 2.88 -4.19
CA THR A 296 7.64 4.10 -4.61
C THR A 296 8.61 4.59 -3.53
N MET A 297 8.20 4.57 -2.25
CA MET A 297 9.10 4.94 -1.15
C MET A 297 10.28 3.97 -1.02
N GLU A 298 10.09 2.67 -1.25
CA GLU A 298 11.15 1.66 -1.29
C GLU A 298 12.15 1.93 -2.43
N ALA A 299 11.65 2.31 -3.60
CA ALA A 299 12.47 2.70 -4.74
C ALA A 299 13.25 4.00 -4.44
N MET A 300 12.60 5.01 -3.86
CA MET A 300 13.25 6.26 -3.44
C MET A 300 14.34 6.01 -2.38
N ALA A 301 14.08 5.13 -1.41
CA ALA A 301 15.07 4.73 -0.39
C ALA A 301 16.27 3.97 -0.99
N SER A 302 16.10 3.39 -2.18
CA SER A 302 17.16 2.75 -2.97
C SER A 302 17.87 3.74 -3.92
N ALA A 303 17.60 5.04 -3.80
CA ALA A 303 18.13 6.10 -4.67
C ALA A 303 17.72 5.94 -6.14
N LEU A 304 16.51 5.51 -6.44
CA LEU A 304 16.03 5.44 -7.82
C LEU A 304 15.28 6.72 -8.22
N PRO A 305 15.55 7.26 -9.43
CA PRO A 305 14.62 8.18 -10.08
C PRO A 305 13.27 7.49 -10.32
N ILE A 306 12.18 8.26 -10.28
CA ILE A 306 10.83 7.75 -10.37
C ILE A 306 10.12 8.31 -11.60
N VAL A 307 9.48 7.44 -12.39
CA VAL A 307 8.51 7.87 -13.42
C VAL A 307 7.13 7.40 -13.00
N ALA A 308 6.23 8.33 -12.72
CA ALA A 308 4.93 8.03 -12.13
C ALA A 308 3.78 8.70 -12.87
N ALA A 309 2.60 8.07 -12.85
CA ALA A 309 1.38 8.72 -13.31
C ALA A 309 1.04 9.94 -12.43
N ASP A 310 0.62 11.05 -13.03
CA ASP A 310 0.09 12.21 -12.29
C ASP A 310 -1.32 11.90 -11.77
N ALA A 311 -1.39 11.02 -10.78
CA ALA A 311 -2.65 10.52 -10.25
C ALA A 311 -2.62 10.38 -8.73
N VAL A 312 -3.73 10.76 -8.10
CA VAL A 312 -4.05 10.63 -6.68
C VAL A 312 -2.87 11.03 -5.76
N ALA A 313 -2.18 10.07 -5.16
CA ALA A 313 -1.11 10.36 -4.17
C ALA A 313 0.31 10.30 -4.76
N LEU A 314 0.50 9.90 -6.01
CA LEU A 314 1.84 9.80 -6.60
C LEU A 314 2.57 11.16 -6.70
N PRO A 315 1.90 12.28 -7.06
CA PRO A 315 2.53 13.60 -7.03
C PRO A 315 2.97 14.10 -5.64
N HIS A 316 2.57 13.40 -4.57
CA HIS A 316 3.09 13.66 -3.23
C HIS A 316 4.52 13.10 -3.02
N LEU A 317 4.88 12.06 -3.75
CA LEU A 317 6.19 11.42 -3.68
C LEU A 317 7.10 11.84 -4.83
N VAL A 318 6.54 12.15 -6.00
CA VAL A 318 7.28 12.45 -7.22
C VAL A 318 7.10 13.91 -7.57
N HIS A 319 8.19 14.66 -7.51
CA HIS A 319 8.26 16.06 -7.88
C HIS A 319 8.87 16.18 -9.28
N ASP A 320 8.05 16.59 -10.24
CA ASP A 320 8.39 16.64 -11.65
C ASP A 320 9.68 17.42 -11.90
N GLY A 321 10.61 16.81 -12.66
CA GLY A 321 11.94 17.36 -12.93
C GLY A 321 12.91 17.37 -11.73
N GLN A 322 12.54 16.88 -10.53
CA GLN A 322 13.42 16.85 -9.35
C GLN A 322 13.94 15.44 -9.06
N ASN A 323 13.07 14.53 -8.62
CA ASN A 323 13.41 13.13 -8.35
C ASN A 323 12.90 12.17 -9.44
N GLY A 324 12.51 12.71 -10.58
CA GLY A 324 11.98 12.00 -11.73
C GLY A 324 10.90 12.80 -12.45
N TYR A 325 9.94 12.13 -13.07
CA TYR A 325 8.93 12.78 -13.88
C TYR A 325 7.53 12.22 -13.64
N LEU A 326 6.54 13.10 -13.82
CA LEU A 326 5.13 12.73 -13.89
C LEU A 326 4.70 12.63 -15.37
N PHE A 327 3.67 11.80 -15.63
CA PHE A 327 3.03 11.69 -16.93
C PHE A 327 1.52 11.57 -16.78
N GLU A 328 0.77 11.99 -17.80
CA GLU A 328 -0.70 11.87 -17.83
C GLU A 328 -1.11 10.38 -17.79
N PRO A 329 -2.01 9.98 -16.87
CA PRO A 329 -2.47 8.60 -16.77
C PRO A 329 -2.95 8.02 -18.12
N GLY A 330 -2.44 6.85 -18.50
CA GLY A 330 -2.77 6.19 -19.78
C GLY A 330 -2.04 6.74 -21.00
N ASN A 331 -1.30 7.84 -20.88
CA ASN A 331 -0.56 8.43 -22.01
C ASN A 331 0.75 7.68 -22.29
N VAL A 332 0.67 6.66 -23.15
CA VAL A 332 1.79 5.80 -23.55
C VAL A 332 2.96 6.59 -24.17
N ALA A 333 2.65 7.65 -24.94
CA ALA A 333 3.69 8.41 -25.63
C ALA A 333 4.48 9.28 -24.64
N GLU A 334 3.79 9.94 -23.74
CA GLU A 334 4.42 10.74 -22.70
C GLU A 334 5.23 9.86 -21.73
N LEU A 335 4.66 8.72 -21.29
CA LEU A 335 5.41 7.76 -20.47
C LEU A 335 6.72 7.35 -21.14
N ALA A 336 6.70 6.99 -22.44
CA ALA A 336 7.91 6.64 -23.17
C ALA A 336 8.94 7.80 -23.22
N ALA A 337 8.48 9.03 -23.40
CA ALA A 337 9.34 10.22 -23.36
C ALA A 337 10.00 10.38 -21.97
N ARG A 338 9.20 10.30 -20.88
CA ARG A 338 9.73 10.42 -19.51
C ARG A 338 10.70 9.30 -19.12
N LEU A 339 10.44 8.07 -19.58
CA LEU A 339 11.39 6.96 -19.41
C LEU A 339 12.71 7.28 -20.14
N THR A 340 12.63 7.79 -21.37
CA THR A 340 13.79 8.18 -22.15
C THR A 340 14.56 9.32 -21.48
N ASP A 341 13.88 10.36 -20.99
CA ASP A 341 14.50 11.49 -20.28
C ASP A 341 15.39 11.00 -19.11
N VAL A 342 14.90 10.06 -18.30
CA VAL A 342 15.70 9.49 -17.20
C VAL A 342 16.83 8.60 -17.68
N LEU A 343 16.59 7.74 -18.67
CA LEU A 343 17.57 6.75 -19.15
C LEU A 343 18.70 7.38 -19.95
N THR A 344 18.48 8.58 -20.51
CA THR A 344 19.48 9.33 -21.29
C THR A 344 20.00 10.56 -20.57
N ALA A 345 19.57 10.80 -19.32
CA ALA A 345 20.07 11.90 -18.50
C ALA A 345 21.60 11.84 -18.37
N ASP A 346 22.25 12.97 -18.39
CA ASP A 346 23.68 13.01 -18.12
C ASP A 346 23.98 12.58 -16.67
N PRO A 347 25.21 12.15 -16.37
CA PRO A 347 25.55 11.61 -15.04
C PRO A 347 25.25 12.56 -13.89
N ALA A 348 25.40 13.87 -14.07
CA ALA A 348 25.16 14.86 -13.03
C ALA A 348 23.66 15.03 -12.76
N GLU A 349 22.86 15.08 -13.82
CA GLU A 349 21.39 15.16 -13.70
C GLU A 349 20.83 13.88 -13.09
N TYR A 350 21.29 12.71 -13.51
CA TYR A 350 20.89 11.43 -12.95
C TYR A 350 21.22 11.34 -11.45
N GLU A 351 22.42 11.72 -11.04
CA GLU A 351 22.83 11.78 -9.63
C GLU A 351 21.98 12.76 -8.84
N ARG A 352 21.62 13.91 -9.41
CA ARG A 352 20.71 14.88 -8.78
C ARG A 352 19.32 14.26 -8.49
N MET A 353 18.74 13.54 -9.46
CA MET A 353 17.47 12.84 -9.27
C MET A 353 17.57 11.77 -8.17
N GLN A 354 18.67 11.03 -8.12
CA GLN A 354 18.92 10.01 -7.09
C GLN A 354 18.95 10.62 -5.68
N ARG A 355 19.67 11.73 -5.52
CA ARG A 355 19.73 12.46 -4.23
C ARG A 355 18.37 13.04 -3.85
N ALA A 356 17.66 13.63 -4.79
CA ALA A 356 16.32 14.17 -4.56
C ALA A 356 15.32 13.06 -4.14
N SER A 357 15.44 11.84 -4.64
CA SER A 357 14.66 10.69 -4.16
C SER A 357 14.97 10.37 -2.70
N LEU A 358 16.25 10.33 -2.32
CA LEU A 358 16.67 10.08 -0.93
C LEU A 358 16.18 11.18 0.02
N ASP A 359 16.26 12.44 -0.39
CA ASP A 359 15.81 13.58 0.39
C ASP A 359 14.28 13.56 0.53
N GLY A 360 13.56 13.29 -0.57
CA GLY A 360 12.10 13.21 -0.58
C GLY A 360 11.54 12.09 0.29
N VAL A 361 12.23 10.94 0.36
CA VAL A 361 11.77 9.83 1.21
C VAL A 361 12.13 10.01 2.69
N ALA A 362 13.06 10.91 3.02
CA ALA A 362 13.53 11.12 4.39
C ALA A 362 12.42 11.57 5.35
N VAL A 363 11.44 12.33 4.85
CA VAL A 363 10.29 12.77 5.67
C VAL A 363 9.30 11.65 6.00
N HIS A 364 9.42 10.50 5.34
CA HIS A 364 8.58 9.33 5.53
C HIS A 364 9.24 8.27 6.44
N ASP A 365 9.98 8.69 7.46
CA ASP A 365 10.64 7.79 8.40
C ASP A 365 9.61 6.99 9.23
N ILE A 366 9.83 5.67 9.36
CA ILE A 366 8.94 4.78 10.11
C ILE A 366 8.88 5.16 11.60
N ASN A 367 9.95 5.65 12.19
CA ASN A 367 9.97 6.04 13.60
C ASN A 367 9.05 7.25 13.84
N ARG A 368 9.05 8.23 12.94
CA ARG A 368 8.11 9.36 13.00
C ARG A 368 6.66 8.88 12.91
N THR A 369 6.39 7.92 12.04
CA THR A 369 5.06 7.28 11.93
C THR A 369 4.66 6.63 13.26
N LEU A 370 5.55 5.86 13.86
CA LEU A 370 5.32 5.19 15.15
C LEU A 370 5.11 6.21 16.28
N ASP A 371 5.96 7.25 16.39
CA ASP A 371 5.83 8.32 17.39
C ASP A 371 4.46 8.99 17.31
N THR A 372 4.01 9.29 16.08
CA THR A 372 2.71 9.91 15.85
C THR A 372 1.55 9.01 16.26
N PHE A 373 1.61 7.71 15.93
CA PHE A 373 0.57 6.76 16.36
C PHE A 373 0.58 6.54 17.88
N GLU A 374 1.75 6.45 18.51
CA GLU A 374 1.83 6.35 19.97
C GLU A 374 1.24 7.56 20.68
N ALA A 375 1.48 8.79 20.17
CA ALA A 375 0.84 10.01 20.69
C ALA A 375 -0.70 9.92 20.57
N LEU A 376 -1.21 9.48 19.40
CA LEU A 376 -2.65 9.26 19.22
C LEU A 376 -3.22 8.21 20.18
N TYR A 377 -2.50 7.12 20.43
CA TYR A 377 -2.96 6.08 21.37
C TYR A 377 -3.06 6.63 22.78
N ARG A 378 -2.13 7.46 23.22
CA ARG A 378 -2.14 8.13 24.53
C ARG A 378 -3.12 9.31 24.59
N GLY A 379 -3.58 9.82 23.44
CA GLY A 379 -4.41 11.04 23.37
C GLY A 379 -3.61 12.31 23.62
N GLU A 380 -2.34 12.30 23.27
CA GLU A 380 -1.40 13.40 23.36
C GLU A 380 -1.42 14.29 22.11
N ALA A 381 -0.82 15.48 22.20
CA ALA A 381 -0.57 16.31 21.01
C ALA A 381 0.36 15.57 20.04
N LEU A 382 0.12 15.77 18.75
CA LEU A 382 0.97 15.13 17.74
C LEU A 382 2.34 15.80 17.71
N PRO A 383 3.42 15.01 17.48
CA PRO A 383 4.74 15.59 17.26
C PRO A 383 4.75 16.41 15.97
N ASP A 384 5.56 17.48 15.96
CA ASP A 384 5.75 18.39 14.83
C ASP A 384 6.36 17.69 13.58
#